data_b8aa2cea52557a506df2bbe0a288822e
#
_entry.id   b8aa2cea52557a506df2bbe0a288822e
#
_cell.length_a   1.000
_cell.length_b   1.000
_cell.length_c   1.000
_cell.angle_alpha   90.00
_cell.angle_beta   90.00
_cell.angle_gamma   90.00
#
_symmetry.space_group_name_H-M   'P 1'
#
loop_
_entity.id
_entity.type
_entity.pdbx_description
1 polymer ?
#
loop_
_entity_poly.entity_id
_entity_poly.type
_entity_poly.pdbx_seq_one_letter_code
_entity_poly.pdbx_strand_id
1 'polypeptide(L)'
;MNLRLLAIGKITNSKYISIFDHYLKNIIVINKRVGITNFEIVEINKSNDKNTNSRKEKEYEVLVKKINLPDSINILLDEKGKSFTTKEFKSMLEKYLNEPKSEINFIIGGPDGSSNSLKKIADETISLSKMTLPHLMARVFLMEQLYRSLSILINHPYHRD
;
A
#
# COMPACT_ATOMS: atom_id res chain seq x y z
N MET A 1 4.02 9.72 -12.40
CA MET A 1 3.70 9.31 -11.01
C MET A 1 4.15 7.86 -10.79
N ASN A 2 4.96 7.59 -9.77
CA ASN A 2 5.27 6.22 -9.34
C ASN A 2 4.24 5.77 -8.31
N LEU A 3 3.74 4.56 -8.41
CA LEU A 3 2.90 3.93 -7.40
C LEU A 3 3.70 2.83 -6.71
N ARG A 4 3.76 2.84 -5.38
CA ARG A 4 4.63 1.93 -4.63
C ARG A 4 3.88 1.26 -3.49
N LEU A 5 4.18 -0.01 -3.26
CA LEU A 5 3.81 -0.73 -2.05
C LEU A 5 5.05 -0.98 -1.20
N LEU A 6 5.13 -0.34 -0.04
CA LEU A 6 6.19 -0.55 0.94
C LEU A 6 5.66 -1.43 2.07
N ALA A 7 6.31 -2.54 2.35
CA ALA A 7 5.81 -3.49 3.34
C ALA A 7 6.92 -4.08 4.22
N ILE A 8 6.66 -4.19 5.51
CA ILE A 8 7.54 -4.87 6.45
C ILE A 8 7.31 -6.39 6.35
N GLY A 9 8.38 -7.14 6.12
CA GLY A 9 8.35 -8.58 5.88
C GLY A 9 8.21 -8.92 4.40
N LYS A 10 8.44 -10.18 4.04
CA LYS A 10 8.40 -10.70 2.67
C LYS A 10 7.16 -11.56 2.44
N ILE A 11 6.60 -11.48 1.24
CA ILE A 11 5.49 -12.35 0.81
C ILE A 11 5.99 -13.66 0.17
N THR A 12 7.26 -13.73 -0.19
CA THR A 12 7.90 -14.91 -0.80
C THR A 12 7.72 -16.16 0.06
N ASN A 13 7.59 -17.32 -0.58
CA ASN A 13 7.34 -18.63 0.06
C ASN A 13 6.02 -18.71 0.84
N SER A 14 5.06 -17.87 0.51
CA SER A 14 3.72 -17.90 1.10
C SER A 14 2.70 -18.43 0.09
N LYS A 15 1.63 -19.04 0.60
CA LYS A 15 0.47 -19.43 -0.24
C LYS A 15 -0.27 -18.24 -0.89
N TYR A 16 0.05 -17.02 -0.47
CA TYR A 16 -0.54 -15.80 -1.04
C TYR A 16 0.21 -15.27 -2.26
N ILE A 17 1.44 -15.75 -2.55
CA ILE A 17 2.30 -15.19 -3.60
C ILE A 17 1.65 -15.28 -4.98
N SER A 18 1.01 -16.39 -5.32
CA SER A 18 0.39 -16.58 -6.64
C SER A 18 -0.75 -15.58 -6.91
N ILE A 19 -1.57 -15.30 -5.88
CA ILE A 19 -2.67 -14.33 -5.98
C ILE A 19 -2.11 -12.90 -6.02
N PHE A 20 -1.11 -12.62 -5.21
CA PHE A 20 -0.42 -11.33 -5.21
C PHE A 20 0.17 -11.01 -6.58
N ASP A 21 0.91 -11.96 -7.17
CA ASP A 21 1.53 -11.82 -8.49
C ASP A 21 0.50 -11.67 -9.60
N HIS A 22 -0.67 -12.33 -9.48
CA HIS A 22 -1.76 -12.15 -10.42
C HIS A 22 -2.21 -10.67 -10.48
N TYR A 23 -2.48 -10.05 -9.35
CA TYR A 23 -2.88 -8.63 -9.31
C TYR A 23 -1.74 -7.70 -9.71
N LEU A 24 -0.50 -7.99 -9.30
CA LEU A 24 0.68 -7.21 -9.71
C LEU A 24 0.82 -7.15 -11.23
N LYS A 25 0.73 -8.29 -11.91
CA LYS A 25 0.78 -8.36 -13.38
C LYS A 25 -0.34 -7.54 -14.02
N ASN A 26 -1.55 -7.67 -13.51
CA ASN A 26 -2.70 -6.93 -14.03
C ASN A 26 -2.55 -5.41 -13.84
N ILE A 27 -2.05 -4.96 -12.69
CA ILE A 27 -1.76 -3.54 -12.43
C ILE A 27 -0.72 -3.03 -13.44
N ILE A 28 0.39 -3.76 -13.64
CA ILE A 28 1.46 -3.36 -14.57
C ILE A 28 0.95 -3.21 -16.01
N VAL A 29 -0.02 -4.01 -16.41
CA VAL A 29 -0.62 -3.92 -17.77
C VAL A 29 -1.40 -2.61 -17.96
N ILE A 30 -2.10 -2.12 -16.92
CA ILE A 30 -3.02 -0.98 -17.04
C ILE A 30 -2.46 0.33 -16.48
N ASN A 31 -1.39 0.31 -15.70
CA ASN A 31 -0.89 1.46 -14.93
C ASN A 31 -0.60 2.70 -15.80
N LYS A 32 -0.01 2.50 -16.98
CA LYS A 32 0.35 3.62 -17.90
C LYS A 32 -0.89 4.37 -18.40
N ARG A 33 -2.04 3.71 -18.50
CA ARG A 33 -3.29 4.31 -18.97
C ARG A 33 -3.88 5.33 -18.00
N VAL A 34 -3.45 5.30 -16.75
CA VAL A 34 -3.85 6.23 -15.68
C VAL A 34 -2.72 7.15 -15.23
N GLY A 35 -1.64 7.29 -16.04
CA GLY A 35 -0.51 8.16 -15.72
C GLY A 35 0.49 7.60 -14.70
N ILE A 36 0.38 6.33 -14.33
CA ILE A 36 1.36 5.65 -13.47
C ILE A 36 2.51 5.16 -14.37
N THR A 37 3.70 5.70 -14.15
CA THR A 37 4.90 5.35 -14.93
C THR A 37 5.52 4.03 -14.50
N ASN A 38 5.47 3.75 -13.21
CA ASN A 38 6.01 2.53 -12.62
C ASN A 38 5.19 2.08 -11.41
N PHE A 39 5.09 0.76 -11.20
CA PHE A 39 4.57 0.16 -9.97
C PHE A 39 5.67 -0.68 -9.32
N GLU A 40 6.05 -0.31 -8.09
CA GLU A 40 7.18 -0.93 -7.38
C GLU A 40 6.73 -1.56 -6.07
N ILE A 41 7.26 -2.75 -5.77
CA ILE A 41 7.11 -3.42 -4.48
C ILE A 41 8.42 -3.31 -3.72
N VAL A 42 8.40 -2.71 -2.53
CA VAL A 42 9.56 -2.56 -1.65
C VAL A 42 9.30 -3.34 -0.36
N GLU A 43 9.95 -4.46 -0.23
CA GLU A 43 9.88 -5.29 0.98
C GLU A 43 11.07 -5.03 1.90
N ILE A 44 10.78 -4.77 3.17
CA ILE A 44 11.77 -4.48 4.21
C ILE A 44 11.78 -5.64 5.19
N ASN A 45 12.95 -6.10 5.56
CA ASN A 45 13.09 -7.18 6.52
C ASN A 45 12.52 -6.76 7.88
N LYS A 46 11.82 -7.69 8.53
CA LYS A 46 11.38 -7.51 9.92
C LYS A 46 12.58 -7.34 10.83
N SER A 47 12.45 -6.46 11.80
CA SER A 47 13.44 -6.36 12.88
C SER A 47 13.34 -7.56 13.81
N ASN A 48 14.48 -8.06 14.30
CA ASN A 48 14.57 -9.15 15.27
C ASN A 48 14.63 -8.65 16.72
N ASP A 49 14.37 -7.37 16.95
CA ASP A 49 14.38 -6.82 18.31
C ASP A 49 13.29 -7.44 19.17
N LYS A 50 13.64 -7.80 20.42
CA LYS A 50 12.71 -8.42 21.36
C LYS A 50 11.64 -7.45 21.86
N ASN A 51 12.00 -6.18 22.00
CA ASN A 51 11.06 -5.14 22.41
C ASN A 51 10.22 -4.68 21.22
N THR A 52 8.90 -4.78 21.33
CA THR A 52 7.95 -4.45 20.28
C THR A 52 8.06 -2.99 19.80
N ASN A 53 8.21 -2.04 20.71
CA ASN A 53 8.31 -0.64 20.34
C ASN A 53 9.64 -0.34 19.63
N SER A 54 10.75 -0.85 20.16
CA SER A 54 12.06 -0.75 19.53
C SER A 54 12.06 -1.39 18.14
N ARG A 55 11.43 -2.56 17.97
CA ARG A 55 11.28 -3.24 16.69
C ARG A 55 10.57 -2.36 15.67
N LYS A 56 9.42 -1.79 16.02
CA LYS A 56 8.65 -0.90 15.15
C LYS A 56 9.43 0.35 14.74
N GLU A 57 10.17 0.98 15.66
CA GLU A 57 10.97 2.16 15.33
C GLU A 57 12.16 1.81 14.42
N LYS A 58 12.84 0.68 14.63
CA LYS A 58 13.90 0.21 13.71
C LYS A 58 13.35 -0.08 12.30
N GLU A 59 12.18 -0.67 12.21
CA GLU A 59 11.50 -0.92 10.94
C GLU A 59 11.15 0.41 10.24
N TYR A 60 10.66 1.40 11.00
CA TYR A 60 10.42 2.75 10.50
C TYR A 60 11.70 3.41 9.98
N GLU A 61 12.81 3.36 10.71
CA GLU A 61 14.10 3.96 10.30
C GLU A 61 14.60 3.43 8.95
N VAL A 62 14.37 2.14 8.68
CA VAL A 62 14.72 1.54 7.38
C VAL A 62 13.73 1.97 6.29
N LEU A 63 12.43 2.00 6.61
CA LEU A 63 11.37 2.32 5.68
C LEU A 63 11.45 3.78 5.23
N VAL A 64 11.63 4.73 6.17
CA VAL A 64 11.65 6.16 5.84
C VAL A 64 12.78 6.54 4.88
N LYS A 65 13.91 5.83 4.93
CA LYS A 65 15.03 6.02 3.98
C LYS A 65 14.68 5.63 2.53
N LYS A 66 13.56 4.92 2.32
CA LYS A 66 13.06 4.53 1.00
C LYS A 66 12.01 5.50 0.45
N ILE A 67 11.61 6.49 1.23
CA ILE A 67 10.55 7.44 0.89
C ILE A 67 11.18 8.81 0.60
N ASN A 68 10.80 9.42 -0.51
CA ASN A 68 11.13 10.82 -0.79
C ASN A 68 10.04 11.72 -0.17
N LEU A 69 10.13 11.95 1.16
CA LEU A 69 9.10 12.66 1.92
C LEU A 69 8.63 13.98 1.31
N PRO A 70 9.52 14.87 0.77
CA PRO A 70 9.08 16.13 0.19
C PRO A 70 8.22 15.97 -1.06
N ASP A 71 8.34 14.85 -1.77
CA ASP A 71 7.73 14.64 -3.10
C ASP A 71 6.91 13.36 -3.19
N SER A 72 6.37 12.90 -2.06
CA SER A 72 5.52 11.71 -1.98
C SER A 72 4.20 11.97 -1.26
N ILE A 73 3.23 11.11 -1.54
CA ILE A 73 1.99 10.94 -0.78
C ILE A 73 2.08 9.60 -0.06
N ASN A 74 1.98 9.59 1.25
CA ASN A 74 2.19 8.42 2.07
C ASN A 74 0.86 7.97 2.71
N ILE A 75 0.36 6.82 2.29
CA ILE A 75 -0.91 6.24 2.73
C ILE A 75 -0.59 5.02 3.59
N LEU A 76 -0.82 5.16 4.89
CA LEU A 76 -0.59 4.09 5.85
C LEU A 76 -1.82 3.19 5.97
N LEU A 77 -1.62 1.88 5.87
CA LEU A 77 -2.64 0.89 6.21
C LEU A 77 -2.56 0.56 7.71
N ASP A 78 -3.62 0.89 8.43
CA ASP A 78 -3.78 0.60 9.86
C ASP A 78 -5.25 0.26 10.13
N GLU A 79 -5.52 -0.72 10.99
CA GLU A 79 -6.89 -1.14 11.32
C GLU A 79 -7.74 -0.01 11.94
N LYS A 80 -7.08 0.98 12.56
CA LYS A 80 -7.71 2.17 13.15
C LYS A 80 -7.84 3.34 12.18
N GLY A 81 -7.45 3.14 10.91
CA GLY A 81 -7.58 4.14 9.87
C GLY A 81 -9.03 4.34 9.42
N LYS A 82 -9.23 5.34 8.57
CA LYS A 82 -10.52 5.59 7.94
C LYS A 82 -10.91 4.44 7.01
N SER A 83 -12.12 3.94 7.16
CA SER A 83 -12.67 2.92 6.25
C SER A 83 -13.22 3.57 4.98
N PHE A 84 -13.03 2.91 3.86
CA PHE A 84 -13.47 3.35 2.54
C PHE A 84 -14.31 2.27 1.87
N THR A 85 -15.35 2.67 1.16
CA THR A 85 -15.93 1.84 0.10
C THR A 85 -14.99 1.80 -1.10
N THR A 86 -15.15 0.85 -2.01
CA THR A 86 -14.36 0.79 -3.25
C THR A 86 -14.46 2.09 -4.07
N LYS A 87 -15.64 2.71 -4.12
CA LYS A 87 -15.85 4.00 -4.83
C LYS A 87 -15.07 5.15 -4.18
N GLU A 88 -15.09 5.23 -2.86
CA GLU A 88 -14.32 6.25 -2.10
C GLU A 88 -12.80 6.02 -2.24
N PHE A 89 -12.35 4.76 -2.16
CA PHE A 89 -10.93 4.42 -2.35
C PHE A 89 -10.47 4.78 -3.77
N LYS A 90 -11.26 4.46 -4.80
CA LYS A 90 -11.02 4.90 -6.18
C LYS A 90 -10.92 6.42 -6.29
N SER A 91 -11.85 7.17 -5.66
CA SER A 91 -11.85 8.63 -5.73
C SER A 91 -10.65 9.25 -5.00
N MET A 92 -10.24 8.67 -3.88
CA MET A 92 -9.01 9.04 -3.17
C MET A 92 -7.78 8.81 -4.07
N LEU A 93 -7.68 7.66 -4.70
CA LEU A 93 -6.56 7.32 -5.59
C LEU A 93 -6.51 8.28 -6.79
N GLU A 94 -7.66 8.55 -7.43
CA GLU A 94 -7.78 9.50 -8.54
C GLU A 94 -7.34 10.91 -8.15
N LYS A 95 -7.75 11.38 -6.97
CA LYS A 95 -7.30 12.68 -6.42
C LYS A 95 -5.77 12.71 -6.33
N TYR A 96 -5.16 11.70 -5.73
CA TYR A 96 -3.71 11.67 -5.51
C TYR A 96 -2.90 11.49 -6.80
N LEU A 97 -3.45 10.78 -7.80
CA LEU A 97 -2.82 10.69 -9.13
C LEU A 97 -2.74 12.05 -9.86
N ASN A 98 -3.60 13.00 -9.49
CA ASN A 98 -3.61 14.36 -10.06
C ASN A 98 -2.82 15.37 -9.21
N GLU A 99 -2.24 14.97 -8.08
CA GLU A 99 -1.39 15.85 -7.29
C GLU A 99 0.00 16.03 -7.94
N PRO A 100 0.65 17.19 -7.76
CA PRO A 100 1.99 17.47 -8.30
C PRO A 100 3.09 16.79 -7.45
N LYS A 101 2.99 15.48 -7.28
CA LYS A 101 3.93 14.63 -6.55
C LYS A 101 4.52 13.57 -7.47
N SER A 102 5.74 13.11 -7.18
CA SER A 102 6.38 12.08 -8.00
C SER A 102 5.93 10.66 -7.66
N GLU A 103 5.51 10.42 -6.42
CA GLU A 103 5.15 9.07 -5.97
C GLU A 103 4.00 9.02 -4.96
N ILE A 104 3.25 7.92 -5.02
CA ILE A 104 2.26 7.51 -4.00
C ILE A 104 2.77 6.22 -3.37
N ASN A 105 2.93 6.23 -2.06
CA ASN A 105 3.38 5.11 -1.25
C ASN A 105 2.23 4.54 -0.43
N PHE A 106 1.81 3.31 -0.70
CA PHE A 106 1.01 2.52 0.21
C PHE A 106 1.93 1.79 1.17
N ILE A 107 1.74 1.98 2.46
CA ILE A 107 2.64 1.48 3.50
C ILE A 107 1.92 0.48 4.39
N ILE A 108 2.47 -0.71 4.50
CA ILE A 108 1.97 -1.77 5.40
C ILE A 108 3.03 -2.05 6.46
N GLY A 109 2.71 -1.75 7.71
CA GLY A 109 3.57 -2.05 8.86
C GLY A 109 3.79 -3.54 9.07
N GLY A 110 4.58 -3.88 10.08
CA GLY A 110 4.80 -5.27 10.49
C GLY A 110 3.58 -5.87 11.21
N PRO A 111 3.68 -7.15 11.62
CA PRO A 111 2.60 -7.84 12.33
C PRO A 111 2.21 -7.18 13.66
N ASP A 112 3.12 -6.45 14.27
CA ASP A 112 2.89 -5.72 15.52
C ASP A 112 2.24 -4.34 15.29
N GLY A 113 1.92 -3.99 14.04
CA GLY A 113 1.40 -2.69 13.63
C GLY A 113 2.50 -1.66 13.36
N SER A 114 2.11 -0.41 13.18
CA SER A 114 2.99 0.69 12.80
C SER A 114 3.51 1.47 14.02
N SER A 115 4.71 2.04 13.91
CA SER A 115 5.24 2.94 14.94
C SER A 115 4.51 4.28 14.95
N ASN A 116 4.62 5.03 16.04
CA ASN A 116 4.10 6.39 16.10
C ASN A 116 4.83 7.33 15.13
N SER A 117 6.11 7.08 14.90
CA SER A 117 6.91 7.84 13.94
C SER A 117 6.41 7.65 12.50
N LEU A 118 6.04 6.41 12.14
CA LEU A 118 5.44 6.12 10.83
C LEU A 118 4.08 6.79 10.66
N LYS A 119 3.25 6.79 11.71
CA LYS A 119 1.94 7.47 11.69
C LYS A 119 2.03 8.98 11.48
N LYS A 120 3.10 9.61 11.96
CA LYS A 120 3.31 11.06 11.81
C LYS A 120 3.68 11.49 10.39
N ILE A 121 4.27 10.63 9.59
CA ILE A 121 4.64 10.94 8.20
C ILE A 121 3.58 10.52 7.18
N ALA A 122 2.53 9.85 7.63
CA ALA A 122 1.42 9.46 6.76
C ALA A 122 0.50 10.66 6.48
N ASP A 123 0.24 10.93 5.20
CA ASP A 123 -0.73 11.93 4.75
C ASP A 123 -2.17 11.43 4.96
N GLU A 124 -2.36 10.12 4.87
CA GLU A 124 -3.63 9.45 5.12
C GLU A 124 -3.39 8.12 5.85
N THR A 125 -4.30 7.76 6.76
CA THR A 125 -4.33 6.44 7.40
C THR A 125 -5.65 5.77 7.07
N ILE A 126 -5.58 4.64 6.37
CA ILE A 126 -6.76 3.92 5.87
C ILE A 126 -6.88 2.53 6.48
N SER A 127 -8.11 2.08 6.66
CA SER A 127 -8.43 0.70 7.04
C SER A 127 -9.09 -0.02 5.88
N LEU A 128 -8.56 -1.19 5.52
CA LEU A 128 -9.13 -2.04 4.47
C LEU A 128 -10.39 -2.77 4.92
N SER A 129 -10.57 -2.93 6.23
CA SER A 129 -11.70 -3.65 6.82
C SER A 129 -11.84 -3.28 8.29
N LYS A 130 -13.09 -3.30 8.79
CA LYS A 130 -13.35 -3.25 10.24
C LYS A 130 -12.98 -4.54 10.96
N MET A 131 -12.73 -5.61 10.21
CA MET A 131 -12.23 -6.88 10.72
C MET A 131 -10.71 -6.92 10.60
N THR A 132 -10.03 -7.50 11.57
CA THR A 132 -8.58 -7.70 11.53
C THR A 132 -8.23 -8.68 10.42
N LEU A 133 -7.32 -8.27 9.54
CA LEU A 133 -6.81 -9.10 8.45
C LEU A 133 -5.41 -9.63 8.79
N PRO A 134 -5.11 -10.90 8.46
CA PRO A 134 -3.72 -11.37 8.45
C PRO A 134 -2.85 -10.47 7.58
N HIS A 135 -1.64 -10.18 8.02
CA HIS A 135 -0.74 -9.22 7.37
C HIS A 135 -0.52 -9.46 5.85
N LEU A 136 -0.31 -10.72 5.44
CA LEU A 136 -0.14 -11.04 4.02
C LEU A 136 -1.46 -10.98 3.24
N MET A 137 -2.59 -11.26 3.88
CA MET A 137 -3.91 -11.11 3.27
C MET A 137 -4.24 -9.63 3.03
N ALA A 138 -3.88 -8.73 3.96
CA ALA A 138 -4.03 -7.30 3.78
C ALA A 138 -3.28 -6.79 2.53
N ARG A 139 -2.09 -7.34 2.23
CA ARG A 139 -1.35 -7.02 1.00
C ARG A 139 -2.11 -7.44 -0.26
N VAL A 140 -2.62 -8.67 -0.28
CA VAL A 140 -3.39 -9.19 -1.43
C VAL A 140 -4.67 -8.37 -1.61
N PHE A 141 -5.36 -8.06 -0.51
CA PHE A 141 -6.58 -7.24 -0.54
C PHE A 141 -6.30 -5.84 -1.09
N LEU A 142 -5.22 -5.18 -0.65
CA LEU A 142 -4.80 -3.90 -1.20
C LEU A 142 -4.53 -3.99 -2.71
N MET A 143 -3.78 -5.00 -3.16
CA MET A 143 -3.47 -5.18 -4.58
C MET A 143 -4.74 -5.37 -5.43
N GLU A 144 -5.71 -6.11 -4.92
CA GLU A 144 -7.02 -6.27 -5.56
C GLU A 144 -7.75 -4.92 -5.66
N GLN A 145 -7.82 -4.16 -4.58
CA GLN A 145 -8.51 -2.86 -4.57
C GLN A 145 -7.80 -1.81 -5.43
N LEU A 146 -6.47 -1.85 -5.51
CA LEU A 146 -5.70 -1.02 -6.46
C LEU A 146 -6.04 -1.39 -7.90
N TYR A 147 -5.96 -2.68 -8.26
CA TYR A 147 -6.32 -3.12 -9.61
C TYR A 147 -7.76 -2.76 -9.96
N ARG A 148 -8.71 -2.99 -9.06
CA ARG A 148 -10.12 -2.64 -9.24
C ARG A 148 -10.31 -1.14 -9.45
N SER A 149 -9.71 -0.31 -8.62
CA SER A 149 -9.79 1.15 -8.73
C SER A 149 -9.21 1.67 -10.04
N LEU A 150 -8.03 1.19 -10.44
CA LEU A 150 -7.41 1.52 -11.72
C LEU A 150 -8.26 1.04 -12.91
N SER A 151 -8.87 -0.14 -12.78
CA SER A 151 -9.79 -0.67 -13.80
C SER A 151 -11.02 0.21 -13.98
N ILE A 152 -11.60 0.73 -12.89
CA ILE A 152 -12.73 1.66 -12.95
C ILE A 152 -12.30 2.96 -13.67
N LEU A 153 -11.12 3.51 -13.35
CA LEU A 153 -10.62 4.74 -13.97
C LEU A 153 -10.46 4.66 -15.49
N ILE A 154 -10.21 3.47 -16.02
CA ILE A 154 -10.05 3.25 -17.47
C ILE A 154 -11.26 2.58 -18.14
N ASN A 155 -12.39 2.47 -17.43
CA ASN A 155 -13.60 1.77 -17.89
C ASN A 155 -13.33 0.30 -18.33
N HIS A 156 -12.45 -0.38 -17.62
CA HIS A 156 -12.14 -1.80 -17.87
C HIS A 156 -13.25 -2.69 -17.28
N PRO A 157 -13.67 -3.79 -17.96
CA PRO A 157 -14.81 -4.64 -17.57
C PRO A 157 -14.58 -5.49 -16.31
N TYR A 158 -13.45 -5.33 -15.61
CA TYR A 158 -13.18 -6.06 -14.38
C TYR A 158 -14.17 -5.73 -13.25
N HIS A 159 -14.53 -4.45 -13.12
CA HIS A 159 -15.53 -4.00 -12.14
C HIS A 159 -16.92 -4.06 -12.76
N ARG A 160 -17.82 -4.70 -12.05
CA ARG A 160 -19.26 -4.72 -12.35
C ARG A 160 -19.97 -4.14 -11.12
N ASP A 161 -20.82 -3.14 -11.33
CA ASP A 161 -21.72 -2.58 -10.30
C ASP A 161 -22.78 -3.60 -9.90
#